data_ddc98abe65ca1437f691f8172939e95b
#
_entry.id   ddc98abe65ca1437f691f8172939e95b
#
_cell.length_a   1.000
_cell.length_b   1.000
_cell.length_c   1.000
_cell.angle_alpha   90.00
_cell.angle_beta   90.00
_cell.angle_gamma   90.00
#
_symmetry.space_group_name_H-M   'P 1'
#
loop_
_entity.id
_entity.type
_entity.pdbx_description
1 polymer ?
#
loop_
_entity_poly.entity_id
_entity_poly.type
_entity_poly.pdbx_seq_one_letter_code
_entity_poly.pdbx_strand_id
1 'polypeptide(L)'
;DPIRGGANILALCEVYDIKGDVHPSNTRAILRNILDAGASKQDAIFGFEQEYTLFSRDDYPLGWPENGYPGPQGPYYCGIGTARTAGRELVEAHAQACLDADLLLFGTNAEVMLGQWEFQIGYRGFKEDIDALMITDHHWIALWLLYRLAEEFDVKISRENKPMKGDWNGAGCHVNFSTK
;
A
#
# COMPACT_ATOMS: atom_id res chain seq x y z
N ASP A 1 -6.08 14.65 7.37
CA ASP A 1 -6.89 13.95 6.35
C ASP A 1 -6.78 14.71 5.03
N PRO A 2 -5.96 14.25 4.09
CA PRO A 2 -5.72 14.95 2.83
C PRO A 2 -6.97 14.97 1.90
N ILE A 3 -7.86 13.99 2.05
CA ILE A 3 -9.05 13.88 1.21
C ILE A 3 -10.10 14.93 1.59
N ARG A 4 -10.34 15.11 2.89
CA ARG A 4 -11.27 16.15 3.37
C ARG A 4 -10.63 17.52 3.50
N GLY A 5 -9.30 17.57 3.61
CA GLY A 5 -8.53 18.80 3.75
C GLY A 5 -8.82 19.57 5.05
N GLY A 6 -8.34 20.81 5.13
CA GLY A 6 -8.53 21.68 6.28
C GLY A 6 -7.94 21.11 7.57
N ALA A 7 -8.68 21.24 8.68
CA ALA A 7 -8.27 20.76 10.00
C ALA A 7 -8.77 19.34 10.34
N ASN A 8 -9.22 18.59 9.34
CA ASN A 8 -9.66 17.21 9.56
C ASN A 8 -8.46 16.29 9.79
N ILE A 9 -8.62 15.33 10.71
CA ILE A 9 -7.59 14.35 11.02
C ILE A 9 -8.08 12.94 10.72
N LEU A 10 -7.15 12.05 10.40
CA LEU A 10 -7.36 10.61 10.41
C LEU A 10 -6.90 10.06 11.75
N ALA A 11 -7.68 9.17 12.34
CA ALA A 11 -7.33 8.49 13.57
C ALA A 11 -7.33 6.98 13.37
N LEU A 12 -6.17 6.37 13.44
CA LEU A 12 -6.05 4.91 13.48
C LEU A 12 -6.34 4.44 14.90
N CYS A 13 -7.38 3.60 15.05
CA CYS A 13 -7.87 3.16 16.35
C CYS A 13 -7.54 1.69 16.59
N GLU A 14 -7.35 1.35 17.86
CA GLU A 14 -7.22 -0.02 18.32
C GLU A 14 -8.57 -0.55 18.84
N VAL A 15 -8.76 -1.87 18.75
CA VAL A 15 -9.98 -2.54 19.19
C VAL A 15 -9.76 -3.22 20.53
N TYR A 16 -10.63 -2.90 21.48
CA TYR A 16 -10.71 -3.51 22.80
C TYR A 16 -12.10 -4.09 23.02
N ASP A 17 -12.23 -5.05 23.92
CA ASP A 17 -13.53 -5.55 24.34
C ASP A 17 -14.22 -4.59 25.32
N ILE A 18 -15.46 -4.92 25.72
CA ILE A 18 -16.23 -4.08 26.67
C ILE A 18 -15.65 -4.01 28.07
N LYS A 19 -14.70 -4.88 28.41
CA LYS A 19 -14.01 -4.88 29.70
C LYS A 19 -12.72 -4.09 29.67
N GLY A 20 -12.30 -3.63 28.47
CA GLY A 20 -11.03 -2.95 28.26
C GLY A 20 -9.85 -3.90 28.01
N ASP A 21 -10.11 -5.18 27.76
CA ASP A 21 -9.09 -6.13 27.35
C ASP A 21 -8.83 -6.04 25.85
N VAL A 22 -7.58 -6.30 25.44
CA VAL A 22 -7.19 -6.30 24.01
C VAL A 22 -8.03 -7.33 23.25
N HIS A 23 -8.77 -6.86 22.23
CA HIS A 23 -9.55 -7.78 21.40
C HIS A 23 -8.63 -8.73 20.61
N PRO A 24 -8.97 -10.02 20.43
CA PRO A 24 -8.11 -10.99 19.71
C PRO A 24 -7.73 -10.60 18.29
N SER A 25 -8.52 -9.75 17.63
CA SER A 25 -8.21 -9.22 16.29
C SER A 25 -7.24 -8.03 16.29
N ASN A 26 -6.86 -7.52 17.47
CA ASN A 26 -5.97 -6.36 17.58
C ASN A 26 -4.51 -6.80 17.53
N THR A 27 -4.00 -7.07 16.32
CA THR A 27 -2.60 -7.46 16.10
C THR A 27 -1.62 -6.34 16.39
N ARG A 28 -2.07 -5.06 16.32
CA ARG A 28 -1.24 -3.90 16.65
C ARG A 28 -0.80 -3.92 18.12
N ALA A 29 -1.69 -4.30 19.04
CA ALA A 29 -1.33 -4.44 20.44
C ALA A 29 -0.31 -5.57 20.70
N ILE A 30 -0.35 -6.65 19.90
CA ILE A 30 0.67 -7.71 19.96
C ILE A 30 2.04 -7.15 19.59
N LEU A 31 2.14 -6.39 18.49
CA LEU A 31 3.38 -5.74 18.08
C LEU A 31 3.87 -4.77 19.15
N ARG A 32 3.01 -3.93 19.71
CA ARG A 32 3.38 -3.01 20.81
C ARG A 32 3.98 -3.77 21.98
N ASN A 33 3.34 -4.84 22.41
CA ASN A 33 3.83 -5.66 23.54
C ASN A 33 5.23 -6.24 23.25
N ILE A 34 5.50 -6.65 22.01
CA ILE A 34 6.83 -7.14 21.61
C ILE A 34 7.87 -6.02 21.68
N LEU A 35 7.53 -4.83 21.20
CA LEU A 35 8.40 -3.66 21.26
C LEU A 35 8.70 -3.25 22.70
N ASP A 36 7.68 -3.20 23.55
CA ASP A 36 7.78 -2.88 24.99
C ASP A 36 8.58 -3.94 25.77
N ALA A 37 8.51 -5.20 25.36
CA ALA A 37 9.30 -6.27 25.93
C ALA A 37 10.80 -6.20 25.59
N GLY A 38 11.21 -5.24 24.75
CA GLY A 38 12.61 -4.93 24.48
C GLY A 38 13.04 -5.02 23.02
N ALA A 39 12.15 -5.40 22.11
CA ALA A 39 12.47 -5.43 20.69
C ALA A 39 12.80 -4.03 20.13
N SER A 40 12.23 -2.96 20.70
CA SER A 40 12.57 -1.57 20.37
C SER A 40 14.06 -1.24 20.52
N LYS A 41 14.78 -1.94 21.41
CA LYS A 41 16.23 -1.75 21.62
C LYS A 41 17.10 -2.31 20.49
N GLN A 42 16.53 -3.03 19.55
CA GLN A 42 17.27 -3.62 18.42
C GLN A 42 17.42 -2.64 17.25
N ASP A 43 16.85 -1.44 17.34
CA ASP A 43 16.86 -0.45 16.26
C ASP A 43 16.50 -1.04 14.90
N ALA A 44 15.51 -1.92 14.89
CA ALA A 44 15.09 -2.62 13.69
C ALA A 44 14.42 -1.65 12.71
N ILE A 45 14.82 -1.74 11.45
CA ILE A 45 14.31 -0.94 10.35
C ILE A 45 13.43 -1.83 9.47
N PHE A 46 12.24 -1.35 9.15
CA PHE A 46 11.28 -2.04 8.29
C PHE A 46 10.91 -1.20 7.07
N GLY A 47 10.54 -1.88 5.99
CA GLY A 47 9.92 -1.29 4.82
C GLY A 47 8.95 -2.28 4.18
N PHE A 48 7.84 -1.75 3.65
CA PHE A 48 6.82 -2.52 2.94
C PHE A 48 6.80 -2.11 1.48
N GLU A 49 6.73 -3.10 0.59
CA GLU A 49 6.49 -2.95 -0.84
C GLU A 49 5.13 -3.59 -1.13
N GLN A 50 4.10 -2.76 -1.19
CA GLN A 50 2.73 -3.24 -1.37
C GLN A 50 2.34 -3.21 -2.83
N GLU A 51 2.22 -4.38 -3.44
CA GLU A 51 1.66 -4.53 -4.77
C GLU A 51 0.13 -4.58 -4.73
N TYR A 52 -0.50 -4.10 -5.80
CA TYR A 52 -1.94 -4.13 -6.01
C TYR A 52 -2.27 -4.07 -7.49
N THR A 53 -3.44 -4.58 -7.85
CA THR A 53 -3.93 -4.56 -9.22
C THR A 53 -5.18 -3.69 -9.32
N LEU A 54 -5.23 -2.85 -10.34
CA LEU A 54 -6.38 -2.00 -10.66
C LEU A 54 -7.36 -2.75 -11.56
N PHE A 55 -8.62 -2.72 -11.18
CA PHE A 55 -9.72 -3.28 -11.96
C PHE A 55 -10.77 -2.22 -12.27
N SER A 56 -11.42 -2.34 -13.42
CA SER A 56 -12.64 -1.62 -13.72
C SER A 56 -13.79 -2.08 -12.82
N ARG A 57 -14.94 -1.40 -12.88
CA ARG A 57 -16.16 -1.82 -12.17
C ARG A 57 -16.61 -3.23 -12.54
N ASP A 58 -16.37 -3.64 -13.77
CA ASP A 58 -16.78 -4.94 -14.32
C ASP A 58 -15.78 -6.07 -14.03
N ASP A 59 -14.90 -5.86 -13.04
CA ASP A 59 -13.88 -6.83 -12.62
C ASP A 59 -12.89 -7.22 -13.73
N TYR A 60 -12.55 -6.27 -14.59
CA TYR A 60 -11.56 -6.46 -15.64
C TYR A 60 -10.30 -5.62 -15.35
N PRO A 61 -9.09 -6.17 -15.51
CA PRO A 61 -7.87 -5.42 -15.20
C PRO A 61 -7.78 -4.13 -16.03
N LEU A 62 -7.46 -3.03 -15.36
CA LEU A 62 -7.42 -1.72 -15.97
C LEU A 62 -6.34 -1.64 -17.06
N GLY A 63 -6.70 -1.11 -18.23
CA GLY A 63 -5.81 -1.00 -19.39
C GLY A 63 -5.72 -2.26 -20.25
N TRP A 64 -6.36 -3.34 -19.87
CA TRP A 64 -6.46 -4.52 -20.72
C TRP A 64 -7.49 -4.31 -21.84
N PRO A 65 -7.30 -4.94 -23.01
CA PRO A 65 -8.30 -4.86 -24.08
C PRO A 65 -9.60 -5.55 -23.66
N GLU A 66 -10.76 -5.01 -24.08
CA GLU A 66 -12.08 -5.51 -23.68
C GLU A 66 -12.29 -7.01 -23.95
N ASN A 67 -11.66 -7.54 -25.00
CA ASN A 67 -11.80 -8.94 -25.39
C ASN A 67 -10.40 -9.54 -25.64
N GLY A 68 -9.81 -10.15 -24.62
CA GLY A 68 -8.53 -10.80 -24.75
C GLY A 68 -7.51 -10.34 -23.71
N TYR A 69 -6.25 -10.43 -24.08
CA TYR A 69 -5.12 -10.16 -23.22
C TYR A 69 -4.24 -9.05 -23.80
N PRO A 70 -3.55 -8.27 -22.97
CA PRO A 70 -2.50 -7.37 -23.46
C PRO A 70 -1.34 -8.18 -24.05
N GLY A 71 -0.39 -7.49 -24.65
CA GLY A 71 0.86 -8.13 -25.11
C GLY A 71 1.60 -8.81 -23.95
N PRO A 72 2.57 -9.70 -24.26
CA PRO A 72 3.36 -10.39 -23.24
C PRO A 72 4.00 -9.43 -22.25
N GLN A 73 4.14 -9.87 -20.99
CA GLN A 73 4.83 -9.13 -19.95
C GLN A 73 6.29 -8.84 -20.33
N GLY A 74 6.85 -7.76 -19.80
CA GLY A 74 8.19 -7.27 -20.05
C GLY A 74 8.22 -5.74 -20.18
N PRO A 75 7.45 -5.13 -21.09
CA PRO A 75 7.52 -3.67 -21.28
C PRO A 75 6.75 -2.85 -20.26
N TYR A 76 5.97 -3.47 -19.37
CA TYR A 76 5.08 -2.77 -18.41
C TYR A 76 5.80 -2.40 -17.12
N TYR A 77 6.78 -3.19 -16.69
CA TYR A 77 7.54 -2.93 -15.46
C TYR A 77 8.27 -1.59 -15.54
N CYS A 78 8.00 -0.72 -14.56
CA CYS A 78 8.47 0.69 -14.56
C CYS A 78 8.15 1.44 -15.87
N GLY A 79 7.09 1.02 -16.57
CA GLY A 79 6.73 1.52 -17.89
C GLY A 79 6.26 2.98 -17.86
N ILE A 80 6.48 3.67 -18.97
CA ILE A 80 6.04 5.05 -19.19
C ILE A 80 5.26 5.12 -20.52
N GLY A 81 4.20 5.90 -20.50
CA GLY A 81 3.32 6.11 -21.65
C GLY A 81 2.10 5.19 -21.67
N THR A 82 1.04 5.64 -22.33
CA THR A 82 -0.28 5.00 -22.34
C THR A 82 -0.31 3.56 -22.85
N ALA A 83 0.67 3.19 -23.67
CA ALA A 83 0.79 1.81 -24.15
C ALA A 83 1.37 0.83 -23.10
N ARG A 84 1.89 1.34 -21.99
CA ARG A 84 2.65 0.55 -21.01
C ARG A 84 2.15 0.67 -19.58
N THR A 85 1.29 1.65 -19.30
CA THR A 85 0.73 1.87 -17.97
C THR A 85 -0.75 2.22 -18.04
N ALA A 86 -1.49 1.84 -17.01
CA ALA A 86 -2.89 2.22 -16.81
C ALA A 86 -3.10 2.62 -15.36
N GLY A 87 -3.93 3.64 -15.09
CA GLY A 87 -4.27 4.09 -13.75
C GLY A 87 -3.26 5.01 -13.07
N ARG A 88 -2.30 5.58 -13.79
CA ARG A 88 -1.29 6.50 -13.24
C ARG A 88 -1.88 7.68 -12.48
N GLU A 89 -3.00 8.23 -12.94
CA GLU A 89 -3.65 9.36 -12.27
C GLU A 89 -4.04 9.02 -10.82
N LEU A 90 -4.60 7.83 -10.59
CA LEU A 90 -4.89 7.34 -9.24
C LEU A 90 -3.61 7.15 -8.42
N VAL A 91 -2.57 6.57 -9.01
CA VAL A 91 -1.29 6.31 -8.33
C VAL A 91 -0.62 7.61 -7.89
N GLU A 92 -0.59 8.63 -8.74
CA GLU A 92 -0.04 9.94 -8.42
C GLU A 92 -0.89 10.67 -7.35
N ALA A 93 -2.22 10.60 -7.46
CA ALA A 93 -3.12 11.15 -6.44
C ALA A 93 -2.92 10.46 -5.08
N HIS A 94 -2.75 9.14 -5.08
CA HIS A 94 -2.46 8.36 -3.87
C HIS A 94 -1.09 8.75 -3.27
N ALA A 95 -0.05 8.85 -4.10
CA ALA A 95 1.27 9.26 -3.64
C ALA A 95 1.22 10.67 -3.00
N GLN A 96 0.55 11.63 -3.65
CA GLN A 96 0.39 12.96 -3.11
C GLN A 96 -0.37 12.95 -1.78
N ALA A 97 -1.47 12.21 -1.69
CA ALA A 97 -2.24 12.09 -0.44
C ALA A 97 -1.42 11.45 0.70
N CYS A 98 -0.58 10.48 0.40
CA CYS A 98 0.34 9.92 1.39
C CYS A 98 1.33 10.97 1.90
N LEU A 99 1.91 11.77 1.02
CA LEU A 99 2.82 12.85 1.39
C LEU A 99 2.12 13.95 2.19
N ASP A 100 0.92 14.35 1.79
CA ASP A 100 0.11 15.36 2.49
C ASP A 100 -0.35 14.88 3.88
N ALA A 101 -0.38 13.58 4.10
CA ALA A 101 -0.66 12.94 5.40
C ALA A 101 0.61 12.67 6.23
N ASP A 102 1.78 13.16 5.81
CA ASP A 102 3.09 12.89 6.42
C ASP A 102 3.44 11.41 6.55
N LEU A 103 2.92 10.56 5.63
CA LEU A 103 3.30 9.17 5.60
C LEU A 103 4.70 8.97 5.01
N LEU A 104 5.38 7.93 5.46
CA LEU A 104 6.74 7.60 5.04
C LEU A 104 6.75 6.89 3.67
N LEU A 105 6.06 7.46 2.70
CA LEU A 105 6.11 7.00 1.32
C LEU A 105 7.48 7.34 0.73
N PHE A 106 8.15 6.36 0.12
CA PHE A 106 9.43 6.58 -0.54
C PHE A 106 9.46 6.19 -2.02
N GLY A 107 8.41 5.55 -2.53
CA GLY A 107 8.32 5.27 -3.95
C GLY A 107 7.00 4.67 -4.39
N THR A 108 6.81 4.69 -5.71
CA THR A 108 5.78 3.96 -6.44
C THR A 108 6.35 3.48 -7.75
N ASN A 109 5.92 2.34 -8.25
CA ASN A 109 6.26 1.85 -9.58
C ASN A 109 5.13 1.08 -10.23
N ALA A 110 5.10 1.10 -11.56
CA ALA A 110 4.28 0.18 -12.33
C ALA A 110 4.90 -1.21 -12.28
N GLU A 111 4.07 -2.21 -12.08
CA GLU A 111 4.46 -3.60 -11.95
C GLU A 111 4.51 -4.36 -13.30
N VAL A 112 4.91 -5.64 -13.23
CA VAL A 112 5.16 -6.48 -14.41
C VAL A 112 3.90 -6.73 -15.22
N MET A 113 2.74 -6.81 -14.57
CA MET A 113 1.44 -6.95 -15.24
C MET A 113 0.83 -5.57 -15.51
N LEU A 114 0.32 -5.35 -16.72
CA LEU A 114 -0.39 -4.10 -17.05
C LEU A 114 -1.59 -3.88 -16.12
N GLY A 115 -1.67 -2.70 -15.51
CA GLY A 115 -2.69 -2.38 -14.50
C GLY A 115 -2.28 -2.73 -13.07
N GLN A 116 -1.10 -3.30 -12.88
CA GLN A 116 -0.54 -3.61 -11.57
C GLN A 116 0.48 -2.54 -11.16
N TRP A 117 0.45 -2.20 -9.88
CA TRP A 117 1.26 -1.15 -9.28
C TRP A 117 1.76 -1.54 -7.91
N GLU A 118 2.79 -0.82 -7.45
CA GLU A 118 3.35 -0.94 -6.12
C GLU A 118 3.51 0.43 -5.47
N PHE A 119 3.34 0.51 -4.16
CA PHE A 119 3.81 1.63 -3.35
C PHE A 119 4.69 1.13 -2.20
N GLN A 120 5.65 1.96 -1.79
CA GLN A 120 6.60 1.61 -0.74
C GLN A 120 6.48 2.57 0.45
N ILE A 121 6.31 1.98 1.65
CA ILE A 121 6.28 2.68 2.94
C ILE A 121 7.42 2.18 3.81
N GLY A 122 8.23 3.08 4.35
CA GLY A 122 9.30 2.68 5.25
C GLY A 122 10.33 3.76 5.52
N TYR A 123 11.45 3.35 6.09
CA TYR A 123 12.56 4.23 6.41
C TYR A 123 13.19 4.83 5.15
N ARG A 124 13.24 6.16 5.10
CA ARG A 124 13.70 6.92 3.92
C ARG A 124 15.19 7.31 3.95
N GLY A 125 15.95 6.80 4.93
CA GLY A 125 17.37 7.12 5.05
C GLY A 125 17.70 8.43 5.78
N PHE A 126 16.71 9.16 6.27
CA PHE A 126 16.88 10.35 7.11
C PHE A 126 16.89 9.96 8.58
N LYS A 127 17.29 10.90 9.47
CA LYS A 127 17.11 10.71 10.91
C LYS A 127 15.61 10.84 11.25
N GLU A 128 14.92 9.75 11.12
CA GLU A 128 13.52 9.62 11.48
C GLU A 128 13.45 8.76 12.75
N ASP A 129 12.73 9.24 13.75
CA ASP A 129 12.46 8.45 14.96
C ASP A 129 11.27 7.51 14.66
N ILE A 130 11.58 6.37 14.03
CA ILE A 130 10.60 5.46 13.49
C ILE A 130 10.77 4.09 14.13
N ASP A 131 9.72 3.56 14.70
CA ASP A 131 9.64 2.18 15.12
C ASP A 131 8.77 1.32 14.17
N ALA A 132 8.80 0.01 14.39
CA ALA A 132 8.02 -0.93 13.60
C ALA A 132 6.51 -0.66 13.67
N LEU A 133 6.01 -0.13 14.79
CA LEU A 133 4.59 0.18 14.99
C LEU A 133 4.17 1.35 14.09
N MET A 134 4.97 2.42 14.07
CA MET A 134 4.71 3.58 13.22
C MET A 134 4.73 3.21 11.73
N ILE A 135 5.67 2.39 11.27
CA ILE A 135 5.73 1.93 9.89
C ILE A 135 4.48 1.14 9.50
N THR A 136 4.02 0.24 10.37
CA THR A 136 2.78 -0.52 10.11
C THR A 136 1.55 0.37 10.11
N ASP A 137 1.47 1.35 10.98
CA ASP A 137 0.40 2.35 11.00
C ASP A 137 0.35 3.14 9.69
N HIS A 138 1.49 3.61 9.21
CA HIS A 138 1.60 4.32 7.94
C HIS A 138 1.18 3.45 6.76
N HIS A 139 1.55 2.18 6.74
CA HIS A 139 1.13 1.25 5.69
C HIS A 139 -0.40 1.07 5.66
N TRP A 140 -1.05 0.91 6.83
CA TRP A 140 -2.50 0.78 6.90
C TRP A 140 -3.24 2.05 6.49
N ILE A 141 -2.72 3.22 6.87
CA ILE A 141 -3.30 4.51 6.45
C ILE A 141 -3.13 4.70 4.94
N ALA A 142 -1.96 4.37 4.38
CA ALA A 142 -1.72 4.42 2.94
C ALA A 142 -2.68 3.51 2.17
N LEU A 143 -2.92 2.27 2.65
CA LEU A 143 -3.92 1.39 2.07
C LEU A 143 -5.33 2.01 2.12
N TRP A 144 -5.72 2.59 3.24
CA TRP A 144 -7.03 3.25 3.35
C TRP A 144 -7.16 4.41 2.36
N LEU A 145 -6.13 5.25 2.24
CA LEU A 145 -6.09 6.35 1.27
C LEU A 145 -6.22 5.84 -0.16
N LEU A 146 -5.53 4.74 -0.51
CA LEU A 146 -5.61 4.13 -1.83
C LEU A 146 -7.05 3.68 -2.16
N TYR A 147 -7.69 2.94 -1.26
CA TYR A 147 -9.07 2.50 -1.45
C TYR A 147 -10.04 3.68 -1.54
N ARG A 148 -9.86 4.68 -0.69
CA ARG A 148 -10.75 5.84 -0.64
C ARG A 148 -10.63 6.72 -1.92
N LEU A 149 -9.41 6.91 -2.41
CA LEU A 149 -9.18 7.63 -3.67
C LEU A 149 -9.69 6.85 -4.89
N ALA A 150 -9.53 5.53 -4.87
CA ALA A 150 -10.03 4.68 -5.95
C ALA A 150 -11.53 4.86 -6.24
N GLU A 151 -12.33 5.23 -5.22
CA GLU A 151 -13.75 5.58 -5.39
C GLU A 151 -13.94 6.78 -6.34
N GLU A 152 -13.04 7.77 -6.30
CA GLU A 152 -13.11 8.97 -7.12
C GLU A 152 -12.72 8.71 -8.58
N PHE A 153 -11.89 7.70 -8.80
CA PHE A 153 -11.44 7.27 -10.12
C PHE A 153 -12.27 6.14 -10.73
N ASP A 154 -13.28 5.67 -10.00
CA ASP A 154 -14.13 4.55 -10.43
C ASP A 154 -13.37 3.24 -10.69
N VAL A 155 -12.38 2.97 -9.85
CA VAL A 155 -11.45 1.84 -9.95
C VAL A 155 -11.56 0.97 -8.70
N LYS A 156 -11.51 -0.34 -8.88
CA LYS A 156 -11.40 -1.30 -7.77
C LYS A 156 -9.93 -1.66 -7.52
N ILE A 157 -9.56 -1.76 -6.25
CA ILE A 157 -8.24 -2.22 -5.83
C ILE A 157 -8.31 -3.69 -5.43
N SER A 158 -7.45 -4.52 -6.02
CA SER A 158 -7.25 -5.90 -5.61
C SER A 158 -5.86 -6.11 -5.04
N ARG A 159 -5.78 -6.78 -3.91
CA ARG A 159 -4.52 -7.27 -3.30
C ARG A 159 -4.45 -8.79 -3.32
N GLU A 160 -5.19 -9.42 -4.21
CA GLU A 160 -5.13 -10.86 -4.39
C GLU A 160 -3.76 -11.27 -4.91
N ASN A 161 -3.20 -12.34 -4.35
CA ASN A 161 -1.87 -12.84 -4.70
C ASN A 161 -1.76 -13.26 -6.16
N LYS A 162 -2.84 -13.72 -6.76
CA LYS A 162 -2.92 -14.13 -8.16
C LYS A 162 -4.19 -13.59 -8.80
N PRO A 163 -4.23 -12.28 -9.10
CA PRO A 163 -5.45 -11.62 -9.59
C PRO A 163 -5.90 -12.13 -10.96
N MET A 164 -4.95 -12.58 -11.78
CA MET A 164 -5.24 -13.15 -13.09
C MET A 164 -4.62 -14.55 -13.24
N LYS A 165 -5.42 -15.50 -13.76
CA LYS A 165 -4.95 -16.85 -14.05
C LYS A 165 -4.05 -16.87 -15.29
N GLY A 166 -3.13 -17.83 -15.35
CA GLY A 166 -2.20 -18.01 -16.46
C GLY A 166 -0.82 -17.41 -16.17
N ASP A 167 -0.06 -17.13 -17.22
CA ASP A 167 1.31 -16.61 -17.15
C ASP A 167 1.32 -15.09 -16.95
N TRP A 168 0.67 -14.63 -15.85
CA TRP A 168 0.62 -13.23 -15.42
C TRP A 168 1.24 -13.08 -14.05
N ASN A 169 1.83 -11.91 -13.80
CA ASN A 169 2.48 -11.62 -12.52
C ASN A 169 1.51 -11.80 -11.34
N GLY A 170 2.04 -12.28 -10.23
CA GLY A 170 1.36 -12.27 -8.94
C GLY A 170 1.49 -10.90 -8.27
N ALA A 171 0.87 -10.75 -7.10
CA ALA A 171 0.98 -9.58 -6.24
C ALA A 171 1.26 -9.99 -4.81
N GLY A 172 2.11 -9.24 -4.12
CA GLY A 172 2.52 -9.51 -2.75
C GLY A 172 2.57 -8.24 -1.90
N CYS A 173 3.03 -8.42 -0.68
CA CYS A 173 3.48 -7.35 0.17
C CYS A 173 4.82 -7.79 0.76
N HIS A 174 5.90 -7.33 0.17
CA HIS A 174 7.24 -7.65 0.66
C HIS A 174 7.53 -6.88 1.95
N VAL A 175 8.16 -7.54 2.89
CA VAL A 175 8.59 -6.93 4.15
C VAL A 175 10.10 -6.96 4.19
N ASN A 176 10.72 -5.80 4.05
CA ASN A 176 12.16 -5.63 4.18
C ASN A 176 12.51 -5.38 5.65
N PHE A 177 13.60 -5.96 6.09
CA PHE A 177 14.05 -5.88 7.46
C PHE A 177 15.57 -5.76 7.54
N SER A 178 16.03 -4.84 8.38
CA SER A 178 17.44 -4.77 8.78
C SER A 178 17.56 -4.32 10.23
N THR A 179 18.73 -4.56 10.81
CA THR A 179 19.15 -3.99 12.10
C THR A 179 20.38 -3.12 11.88
N LYS A 180 20.60 -2.18 12.80
CA LYS A 180 21.87 -1.42 12.84
C LYS A 180 23.01 -2.30 13.28
#